data_3bd5cde10fc42266bccd0e50e0e85de5
#
_entry.id   3bd5cde10fc42266bccd0e50e0e85de5
#
_cell.length_a   1.000
_cell.length_b   1.000
_cell.length_c   1.000
_cell.angle_alpha   90.00
_cell.angle_beta   90.00
_cell.angle_gamma   90.00
#
_symmetry.space_group_name_H-M   'P 1'
#
loop_
_entity.id
_entity.type
_entity.pdbx_description
1 polymer ?
#
loop_
_entity_poly.entity_id
_entity_poly.type
_entity_poly.pdbx_seq_one_letter_code
_entity_poly.pdbx_strand_id
1 'polypeptide(L)'
;HWHVGADHAGIATQMVVEDKLAKKDITRHELGREKFLDEVWSWKDYSEEKITSQIKRLGCSVDWNKYRFTLDDGCNGAVIKAFVELHRKNKIYRGYRLVNWDPSLKTAVSDLEVVRQEKDGLLWHIKYPIEDSEDHVLVATTRPETMFGDMAVAVNPHDDRYKNLIGKNIVLPFVGRKIPILADEYVDMEFGTGCLKITPGHDFNDYEIGKKYSLHEVKGQVKSSDTASDFEPINIFNEDAWSNENVPEPFSNLDRFKVRKAVLEKLKELNLLEKEEKHR
;
A
#
# COMPACT_ATOMS: atom_id res chain seq x y z
N HIS A 1 37.39 -18.53 -10.29
CA HIS A 1 36.74 -18.02 -11.50
C HIS A 1 35.68 -16.98 -11.13
N TRP A 2 35.77 -15.76 -11.65
CA TRP A 2 34.88 -14.67 -11.30
C TRP A 2 34.07 -14.24 -12.52
N HIS A 3 32.76 -14.42 -12.46
CA HIS A 3 31.83 -13.95 -13.47
C HIS A 3 31.40 -12.51 -13.14
N VAL A 4 31.29 -11.69 -14.16
CA VAL A 4 30.79 -10.32 -14.07
C VAL A 4 29.53 -10.18 -14.90
N GLY A 5 28.64 -9.32 -14.46
CA GLY A 5 27.44 -8.97 -15.20
C GLY A 5 26.93 -7.60 -14.80
N ALA A 6 25.98 -7.08 -15.56
CA ALA A 6 25.26 -5.86 -15.25
C ALA A 6 23.80 -6.17 -14.94
N ASP A 7 23.30 -5.55 -13.90
CA ASP A 7 21.87 -5.51 -13.59
C ASP A 7 21.18 -4.44 -14.48
N HIS A 8 19.95 -4.72 -14.89
CA HIS A 8 19.18 -3.80 -15.71
C HIS A 8 18.66 -2.58 -14.93
N ALA A 9 18.56 -2.68 -13.58
CA ALA A 9 18.16 -1.58 -12.69
C ALA A 9 16.95 -0.78 -13.23
N GLY A 10 15.86 -1.49 -13.57
CA GLY A 10 14.78 -1.01 -14.42
C GLY A 10 14.22 0.37 -14.05
N ILE A 11 13.79 0.57 -12.78
CA ILE A 11 13.22 1.84 -12.31
C ILE A 11 14.26 2.96 -12.38
N ALA A 12 15.47 2.75 -11.87
CA ALA A 12 16.52 3.74 -11.85
C ALA A 12 16.95 4.16 -13.26
N THR A 13 17.06 3.20 -14.19
CA THR A 13 17.37 3.46 -15.60
C THR A 13 16.29 4.31 -16.26
N GLN A 14 15.00 3.98 -16.04
CA GLN A 14 13.88 4.76 -16.57
C GLN A 14 13.87 6.18 -16.01
N MET A 15 14.07 6.37 -14.71
CA MET A 15 14.13 7.71 -14.09
C MET A 15 15.21 8.59 -14.73
N VAL A 16 16.41 8.07 -14.96
CA VAL A 16 17.48 8.83 -15.62
C VAL A 16 17.10 9.22 -17.04
N VAL A 17 16.41 8.34 -17.78
CA VAL A 17 15.94 8.64 -19.13
C VAL A 17 14.83 9.68 -19.11
N GLU A 18 13.87 9.56 -18.18
CA GLU A 18 12.82 10.57 -17.99
C GLU A 18 13.40 11.95 -17.66
N ASP A 19 14.39 12.04 -16.77
CA ASP A 19 15.09 13.29 -16.47
C ASP A 19 15.78 13.91 -17.70
N LYS A 20 16.32 13.07 -18.59
CA LYS A 20 16.94 13.55 -19.85
C LYS A 20 15.89 14.05 -20.83
N LEU A 21 14.76 13.38 -20.92
CA LEU A 21 13.65 13.79 -21.78
C LEU A 21 12.98 15.07 -21.25
N ALA A 22 12.81 15.19 -19.95
CA ALA A 22 12.25 16.38 -19.30
C ALA A 22 13.06 17.64 -19.59
N LYS A 23 14.41 17.53 -19.71
CA LYS A 23 15.26 18.66 -20.14
C LYS A 23 15.02 19.11 -21.59
N LYS A 24 14.28 18.33 -22.36
CA LYS A 24 13.84 18.62 -23.73
C LYS A 24 12.34 18.91 -23.79
N ASP A 25 11.68 19.09 -22.62
CA ASP A 25 10.23 19.27 -22.49
C ASP A 25 9.40 18.11 -23.10
N ILE A 26 9.94 16.88 -23.04
CA ILE A 26 9.27 15.68 -23.55
C ILE A 26 8.97 14.74 -22.38
N THR A 27 7.72 14.25 -22.30
CA THR A 27 7.34 13.23 -21.34
C THR A 27 7.35 11.83 -21.98
N ARG A 28 7.50 10.77 -21.15
CA ARG A 28 7.41 9.39 -21.63
C ARG A 28 6.03 9.07 -22.25
N HIS A 29 4.98 9.74 -21.78
CA HIS A 29 3.61 9.54 -22.27
C HIS A 29 3.41 10.12 -23.68
N GLU A 30 3.98 11.30 -23.94
CA GLU A 30 3.97 11.91 -25.27
C GLU A 30 4.84 11.14 -26.27
N LEU A 31 5.97 10.61 -25.81
CA LEU A 31 6.88 9.83 -26.66
C LEU A 31 6.28 8.48 -27.06
N GLY A 32 5.49 7.87 -26.16
CA GLY A 32 4.94 6.52 -26.31
C GLY A 32 5.94 5.43 -25.96
N ARG A 33 5.38 4.22 -25.70
CA ARG A 33 6.16 3.10 -25.13
C ARG A 33 7.36 2.69 -26.00
N GLU A 34 7.17 2.52 -27.30
CA GLU A 34 8.22 2.00 -28.20
C GLU A 34 9.42 2.94 -28.24
N LYS A 35 9.19 4.21 -28.53
CA LYS A 35 10.25 5.21 -28.59
C LYS A 35 10.92 5.44 -27.23
N PHE A 36 10.15 5.37 -26.15
CA PHE A 36 10.73 5.47 -24.81
C PHE A 36 11.67 4.29 -24.52
N LEU A 37 11.31 3.08 -24.92
CA LEU A 37 12.18 1.91 -24.77
C LEU A 37 13.46 2.04 -25.61
N ASP A 38 13.41 2.61 -26.80
CA ASP A 38 14.60 2.87 -27.62
C ASP A 38 15.58 3.81 -26.88
N GLU A 39 15.08 4.86 -26.24
CA GLU A 39 15.90 5.77 -25.41
C GLU A 39 16.48 5.05 -24.17
N VAL A 40 15.70 4.17 -23.54
CA VAL A 40 16.14 3.36 -22.39
C VAL A 40 17.26 2.39 -22.81
N TRP A 41 17.10 1.69 -23.92
CA TRP A 41 18.13 0.79 -24.44
C TRP A 41 19.40 1.53 -24.84
N SER A 42 19.29 2.66 -25.51
CA SER A 42 20.44 3.52 -25.86
C SER A 42 21.20 3.99 -24.61
N TRP A 43 20.47 4.36 -23.55
CA TRP A 43 21.09 4.73 -22.27
C TRP A 43 21.74 3.54 -21.58
N LYS A 44 21.12 2.37 -21.61
CA LYS A 44 21.69 1.12 -21.08
C LYS A 44 23.01 0.81 -21.76
N ASP A 45 23.06 0.80 -23.08
CA ASP A 45 24.27 0.49 -23.84
C ASP A 45 25.42 1.46 -23.51
N TYR A 46 25.14 2.75 -23.47
CA TYR A 46 26.10 3.76 -23.07
C TYR A 46 26.65 3.54 -21.65
N SER A 47 25.76 3.28 -20.69
CA SER A 47 26.13 3.11 -19.28
C SER A 47 26.92 1.83 -19.05
N GLU A 48 26.52 0.74 -19.71
CA GLU A 48 27.19 -0.55 -19.64
C GLU A 48 28.60 -0.50 -20.22
N GLU A 49 28.76 0.11 -21.38
CA GLU A 49 30.09 0.33 -21.98
C GLU A 49 30.98 1.17 -21.05
N LYS A 50 30.43 2.21 -20.46
CA LYS A 50 31.16 3.08 -19.54
C LYS A 50 31.63 2.34 -18.30
N ILE A 51 30.76 1.64 -17.60
CA ILE A 51 31.10 0.92 -16.37
C ILE A 51 32.07 -0.23 -16.65
N THR A 52 31.87 -1.00 -17.73
CA THR A 52 32.77 -2.09 -18.10
C THR A 52 34.16 -1.59 -18.46
N SER A 53 34.28 -0.49 -19.20
CA SER A 53 35.55 0.15 -19.50
C SER A 53 36.29 0.63 -18.25
N GLN A 54 35.56 1.21 -17.29
CA GLN A 54 36.13 1.64 -16.00
C GLN A 54 36.65 0.46 -15.18
N ILE A 55 35.88 -0.62 -15.07
CA ILE A 55 36.29 -1.83 -14.35
C ILE A 55 37.54 -2.46 -15.00
N LYS A 56 37.60 -2.54 -16.34
CA LYS A 56 38.78 -3.00 -17.07
C LYS A 56 40.01 -2.11 -16.79
N ARG A 57 39.81 -0.80 -16.76
CA ARG A 57 40.88 0.18 -16.50
C ARG A 57 41.42 0.07 -15.07
N LEU A 58 40.57 -0.32 -14.10
CA LEU A 58 40.98 -0.59 -12.72
C LEU A 58 41.77 -1.91 -12.58
N GLY A 59 41.92 -2.68 -13.65
CA GLY A 59 42.67 -3.93 -13.66
C GLY A 59 41.93 -5.10 -13.00
N CYS A 60 40.61 -5.03 -12.88
CA CYS A 60 39.84 -6.13 -12.30
C CYS A 60 39.93 -7.40 -13.16
N SER A 61 40.40 -8.48 -12.55
CA SER A 61 40.61 -9.79 -13.18
C SER A 61 39.33 -10.62 -13.16
N VAL A 62 38.47 -10.44 -14.16
CA VAL A 62 37.21 -11.16 -14.33
C VAL A 62 37.14 -11.81 -15.71
N ASP A 63 36.26 -12.81 -15.87
CA ASP A 63 36.04 -13.47 -17.15
C ASP A 63 35.07 -12.67 -18.03
N TRP A 64 35.59 -11.74 -18.79
CA TRP A 64 34.82 -10.90 -19.71
C TRP A 64 34.12 -11.69 -20.82
N ASN A 65 34.57 -12.89 -21.16
CA ASN A 65 33.93 -13.73 -22.18
C ASN A 65 32.61 -14.34 -21.69
N LYS A 66 32.40 -14.35 -20.36
CA LYS A 66 31.19 -14.83 -19.71
C LYS A 66 30.35 -13.69 -19.11
N TYR A 67 30.57 -12.48 -19.60
CA TYR A 67 29.75 -11.34 -19.21
C TYR A 67 28.26 -11.61 -19.48
N ARG A 68 27.41 -11.23 -18.52
CA ARG A 68 25.95 -11.40 -18.61
C ARG A 68 25.25 -10.09 -18.31
N PHE A 69 24.13 -9.89 -18.98
CA PHE A 69 23.17 -8.84 -18.67
C PHE A 69 21.88 -9.49 -18.16
N THR A 70 21.30 -8.98 -17.07
CA THR A 70 20.16 -9.65 -16.41
C THR A 70 18.91 -9.77 -17.27
N LEU A 71 18.77 -9.00 -18.36
CA LEU A 71 17.70 -9.13 -19.36
C LEU A 71 18.16 -9.76 -20.68
N ASP A 72 19.35 -10.40 -20.75
CA ASP A 72 19.72 -11.15 -21.95
C ASP A 72 18.82 -12.36 -22.16
N ASP A 73 18.75 -12.88 -23.39
CA ASP A 73 17.85 -13.98 -23.77
C ASP A 73 18.04 -15.23 -22.90
N GLY A 74 19.28 -15.53 -22.51
CA GLY A 74 19.59 -16.68 -21.66
C GLY A 74 19.07 -16.51 -20.24
N CYS A 75 19.26 -15.32 -19.63
CA CYS A 75 18.74 -14.99 -18.31
C CYS A 75 17.21 -14.95 -18.34
N ASN A 76 16.62 -14.34 -19.36
CA ASN A 76 15.16 -14.29 -19.54
C ASN A 76 14.56 -15.69 -19.64
N GLY A 77 15.15 -16.57 -20.48
CA GLY A 77 14.73 -17.98 -20.59
C GLY A 77 14.83 -18.74 -19.27
N ALA A 78 15.89 -18.52 -18.49
CA ALA A 78 16.08 -19.13 -17.18
C ALA A 78 15.03 -18.66 -16.17
N VAL A 79 14.72 -17.36 -16.14
CA VAL A 79 13.68 -16.80 -15.26
C VAL A 79 12.30 -17.37 -15.58
N ILE A 80 11.92 -17.43 -16.87
CA ILE A 80 10.64 -18.01 -17.29
C ILE A 80 10.58 -19.49 -16.89
N LYS A 81 11.64 -20.25 -17.13
CA LYS A 81 11.70 -21.67 -16.75
C LYS A 81 11.53 -21.84 -15.23
N ALA A 82 12.25 -21.07 -14.43
CA ALA A 82 12.17 -21.12 -12.97
C ALA A 82 10.75 -20.80 -12.49
N PHE A 83 10.12 -19.74 -13.04
CA PHE A 83 8.75 -19.35 -12.70
C PHE A 83 7.75 -20.48 -13.00
N VAL A 84 7.80 -21.06 -14.19
CA VAL A 84 6.92 -22.16 -14.59
C VAL A 84 7.11 -23.40 -13.68
N GLU A 85 8.35 -23.75 -13.36
CA GLU A 85 8.62 -24.86 -12.45
C GLU A 85 8.12 -24.63 -11.02
N LEU A 86 8.27 -23.42 -10.51
CA LEU A 86 7.73 -23.04 -9.19
C LEU A 86 6.21 -23.10 -9.17
N HIS A 87 5.55 -22.64 -10.24
CA HIS A 87 4.10 -22.72 -10.37
C HIS A 87 3.64 -24.20 -10.41
N ARG A 88 4.26 -25.04 -11.23
CA ARG A 88 3.95 -26.48 -11.31
C ARG A 88 4.12 -27.20 -9.97
N LYS A 89 5.05 -26.74 -9.13
CA LYS A 89 5.28 -27.25 -7.78
C LYS A 89 4.38 -26.60 -6.71
N ASN A 90 3.41 -25.79 -7.09
CA ASN A 90 2.52 -25.05 -6.19
C ASN A 90 3.27 -24.19 -5.15
N LYS A 91 4.43 -23.62 -5.54
CA LYS A 91 5.24 -22.74 -4.67
C LYS A 91 4.93 -21.25 -4.87
N ILE A 92 4.26 -20.92 -5.95
CA ILE A 92 3.77 -19.57 -6.24
C ILE A 92 2.30 -19.64 -6.63
N TYR A 93 1.57 -18.60 -6.28
CA TYR A 93 0.15 -18.43 -6.58
C TYR A 93 -0.13 -16.96 -6.89
N ARG A 94 -1.26 -16.69 -7.54
CA ARG A 94 -1.75 -15.33 -7.75
C ARG A 94 -2.63 -14.92 -6.57
N GLY A 95 -2.35 -13.75 -5.98
CA GLY A 95 -3.14 -13.22 -4.86
C GLY A 95 -2.93 -11.72 -4.71
N TYR A 96 -3.75 -11.10 -3.89
CA TYR A 96 -3.57 -9.71 -3.47
C TYR A 96 -2.53 -9.63 -2.36
N ARG A 97 -1.74 -8.57 -2.39
CA ARG A 97 -0.80 -8.23 -1.32
C ARG A 97 -0.73 -6.71 -1.19
N LEU A 98 -0.68 -6.23 0.05
CA LEU A 98 -0.42 -4.83 0.32
C LEU A 98 1.03 -4.49 -0.04
N VAL A 99 1.24 -3.37 -0.72
CA VAL A 99 2.56 -2.90 -1.14
C VAL A 99 2.69 -1.40 -0.87
N ASN A 100 3.93 -0.93 -0.69
CA ASN A 100 4.19 0.50 -0.74
C ASN A 100 4.00 0.98 -2.20
N TRP A 101 3.29 2.08 -2.38
CA TRP A 101 2.97 2.63 -3.69
C TRP A 101 3.43 4.08 -3.79
N ASP A 102 4.17 4.41 -4.85
CA ASP A 102 4.54 5.79 -5.19
C ASP A 102 3.58 6.32 -6.27
N PRO A 103 2.68 7.27 -5.94
CA PRO A 103 1.72 7.81 -6.91
C PRO A 103 2.35 8.72 -7.97
N SER A 104 3.57 9.21 -7.73
CA SER A 104 4.31 10.04 -8.69
C SER A 104 4.94 9.19 -9.78
N LEU A 105 5.58 8.10 -9.39
CA LEU A 105 6.20 7.14 -10.30
C LEU A 105 5.19 6.09 -10.83
N LYS A 106 4.01 5.98 -10.20
CA LYS A 106 2.97 4.97 -10.48
C LYS A 106 3.53 3.55 -10.46
N THR A 107 4.26 3.24 -9.39
CA THR A 107 4.88 1.94 -9.19
C THR A 107 4.87 1.49 -7.74
N ALA A 108 4.91 0.18 -7.54
CA ALA A 108 5.21 -0.38 -6.23
C ALA A 108 6.68 -0.11 -5.87
N VAL A 109 6.93 0.15 -4.60
CA VAL A 109 8.25 0.44 -4.04
C VAL A 109 8.58 -0.62 -3.00
N SER A 110 9.80 -1.14 -3.02
CA SER A 110 10.26 -2.13 -2.03
C SER A 110 10.43 -1.49 -0.65
N ASP A 111 10.32 -2.29 0.40
CA ASP A 111 10.47 -1.80 1.79
C ASP A 111 11.86 -1.18 2.04
N LEU A 112 12.89 -1.64 1.31
CA LEU A 112 14.26 -1.10 1.40
C LEU A 112 14.40 0.30 0.80
N GLU A 113 13.51 0.69 -0.10
CA GLU A 113 13.50 1.99 -0.76
C GLU A 113 12.66 3.03 0.01
N VAL A 114 11.89 2.58 1.01
CA VAL A 114 11.05 3.47 1.83
C VAL A 114 11.88 4.10 2.94
N VAL A 115 12.07 5.41 2.85
CA VAL A 115 12.73 6.19 3.91
C VAL A 115 11.70 6.70 4.90
N ARG A 116 11.76 6.19 6.13
CA ARG A 116 10.87 6.63 7.22
C ARG A 116 11.36 7.99 7.74
N GLN A 117 10.43 8.93 7.87
CA GLN A 117 10.68 10.26 8.43
C GLN A 117 9.69 10.54 9.54
N GLU A 118 10.21 10.95 10.70
CA GLU A 118 9.36 11.48 11.78
C GLU A 118 8.85 12.87 11.38
N LYS A 119 7.55 13.08 11.53
CA LYS A 119 6.90 14.37 11.26
C LYS A 119 5.90 14.66 12.37
N ASP A 120 5.85 15.92 12.76
CA ASP A 120 4.77 16.38 13.62
C ASP A 120 3.44 16.22 12.90
N GLY A 121 2.51 15.55 13.52
CA GLY A 121 1.19 15.25 13.01
C GLY A 121 0.11 15.43 14.06
N LEU A 122 -1.08 14.95 13.74
CA LEU A 122 -2.22 14.96 14.63
C LEU A 122 -2.80 13.55 14.74
N LEU A 123 -3.30 13.24 15.92
CA LEU A 123 -4.12 12.06 16.19
C LEU A 123 -5.55 12.53 16.42
N TRP A 124 -6.47 12.03 15.63
CA TRP A 124 -7.89 12.42 15.70
C TRP A 124 -8.70 11.30 16.35
N HIS A 125 -9.49 11.68 17.35
CA HIS A 125 -10.39 10.80 18.07
C HIS A 125 -11.79 10.93 17.48
N ILE A 126 -12.29 9.84 16.88
CA ILE A 126 -13.53 9.82 16.10
C ILE A 126 -14.53 8.87 16.75
N LYS A 127 -15.78 9.32 16.91
CA LYS A 127 -16.88 8.50 17.38
C LYS A 127 -17.42 7.62 16.26
N TYR A 128 -17.40 6.32 16.49
CA TYR A 128 -18.01 5.33 15.60
C TYR A 128 -19.29 4.81 16.25
N PRO A 129 -20.48 5.14 15.73
CA PRO A 129 -21.76 4.71 16.30
C PRO A 129 -21.92 3.21 16.31
N ILE A 130 -22.40 2.65 17.42
CA ILE A 130 -22.76 1.23 17.56
C ILE A 130 -24.15 1.01 16.96
N GLU A 131 -24.30 -0.07 16.18
CA GLU A 131 -25.59 -0.46 15.59
C GLU A 131 -26.65 -0.66 16.69
N ASP A 132 -27.86 -0.17 16.46
CA ASP A 132 -29.02 -0.27 17.36
C ASP A 132 -28.77 0.27 18.80
N SER A 133 -27.88 1.26 18.93
CA SER A 133 -27.55 1.92 20.19
C SER A 133 -27.33 3.42 19.99
N GLU A 134 -27.52 4.20 21.05
CA GLU A 134 -27.09 5.60 21.09
C GLU A 134 -25.60 5.75 21.47
N ASP A 135 -24.96 4.64 21.84
CA ASP A 135 -23.56 4.59 22.22
C ASP A 135 -22.62 4.60 21.00
N HIS A 136 -21.35 4.84 21.25
CA HIS A 136 -20.30 4.82 20.26
C HIS A 136 -19.00 4.25 20.83
N VAL A 137 -18.13 3.75 19.98
CA VAL A 137 -16.72 3.52 20.32
C VAL A 137 -15.87 4.68 19.83
N LEU A 138 -14.81 4.99 20.56
CA LEU A 138 -13.90 6.06 20.20
C LEU A 138 -12.64 5.44 19.57
N VAL A 139 -12.38 5.75 18.29
CA VAL A 139 -11.16 5.31 17.60
C VAL A 139 -10.19 6.47 17.44
N ALA A 140 -8.89 6.21 17.58
CA ALA A 140 -7.84 7.21 17.37
C ALA A 140 -7.06 6.89 16.09
N THR A 141 -6.88 7.86 15.21
CA THR A 141 -6.20 7.67 13.93
C THR A 141 -5.41 8.89 13.50
N THR A 142 -4.27 8.67 12.85
CA THR A 142 -3.51 9.71 12.14
C THR A 142 -3.95 9.88 10.69
N ARG A 143 -4.86 9.01 10.19
CA ARG A 143 -5.30 8.94 8.79
C ARG A 143 -6.83 8.85 8.67
N PRO A 144 -7.57 9.90 9.05
CA PRO A 144 -9.04 9.87 9.03
C PRO A 144 -9.62 9.64 7.63
N GLU A 145 -8.90 10.01 6.56
CA GLU A 145 -9.31 9.75 5.19
C GLU A 145 -9.46 8.26 4.86
N THR A 146 -8.79 7.37 5.60
CA THR A 146 -8.87 5.92 5.32
C THR A 146 -10.10 5.25 5.92
N MET A 147 -10.94 5.98 6.68
CA MET A 147 -12.14 5.42 7.30
C MET A 147 -13.10 4.75 6.31
N PHE A 148 -13.14 5.20 5.07
CA PHE A 148 -13.97 4.60 4.02
C PHE A 148 -13.57 3.16 3.67
N GLY A 149 -12.35 2.77 3.99
CA GLY A 149 -11.82 1.41 3.82
C GLY A 149 -11.84 0.56 5.09
N ASP A 150 -12.44 1.06 6.18
CA ASP A 150 -12.49 0.30 7.44
C ASP A 150 -13.39 -0.93 7.29
N MET A 151 -12.90 -2.04 7.79
CA MET A 151 -13.57 -3.33 7.72
C MET A 151 -13.88 -3.93 9.10
N ALA A 152 -13.27 -3.42 10.16
CA ALA A 152 -13.57 -3.79 11.54
C ALA A 152 -13.07 -2.71 12.51
N VAL A 153 -13.49 -2.82 13.76
CA VAL A 153 -12.76 -2.26 14.91
C VAL A 153 -12.30 -3.41 15.77
N ALA A 154 -11.02 -3.40 16.16
CA ALA A 154 -10.47 -4.40 17.08
C ALA A 154 -10.31 -3.81 18.47
N VAL A 155 -10.56 -4.64 19.50
CA VAL A 155 -10.35 -4.34 20.90
C VAL A 155 -9.62 -5.50 21.57
N ASN A 156 -8.87 -5.22 22.64
CA ASN A 156 -8.21 -6.29 23.36
C ASN A 156 -9.24 -7.13 24.15
N PRO A 157 -9.22 -8.47 24.06
CA PRO A 157 -10.18 -9.34 24.77
C PRO A 157 -10.12 -9.21 26.30
N HIS A 158 -9.03 -8.70 26.84
CA HIS A 158 -8.83 -8.48 28.27
C HIS A 158 -9.23 -7.08 28.74
N ASP A 159 -9.66 -6.20 27.82
CA ASP A 159 -10.08 -4.84 28.17
C ASP A 159 -11.55 -4.83 28.62
N ASP A 160 -11.75 -4.66 29.91
CA ASP A 160 -13.09 -4.65 30.52
C ASP A 160 -14.01 -3.54 29.98
N ARG A 161 -13.46 -2.48 29.42
CA ARG A 161 -14.22 -1.37 28.81
C ARG A 161 -15.04 -1.83 27.61
N TYR A 162 -14.53 -2.82 26.86
CA TYR A 162 -15.07 -3.20 25.55
C TYR A 162 -15.56 -4.64 25.45
N LYS A 163 -15.37 -5.47 26.47
CA LYS A 163 -15.80 -6.88 26.47
C LYS A 163 -17.24 -7.10 26.02
N ASN A 164 -18.15 -6.26 26.46
CA ASN A 164 -19.58 -6.35 26.14
C ASN A 164 -19.93 -5.87 24.73
N LEU A 165 -18.97 -5.30 24.02
CA LEU A 165 -19.14 -4.79 22.65
C LEU A 165 -18.62 -5.77 21.59
N ILE A 166 -17.80 -6.74 21.98
CA ILE A 166 -17.26 -7.76 21.07
C ILE A 166 -18.41 -8.50 20.38
N GLY A 167 -18.33 -8.59 19.05
CA GLY A 167 -19.36 -9.23 18.21
C GLY A 167 -20.52 -8.30 17.83
N LYS A 168 -20.62 -7.10 18.40
CA LYS A 168 -21.56 -6.08 17.90
C LYS A 168 -21.02 -5.44 16.61
N ASN A 169 -21.89 -4.72 15.89
CA ASN A 169 -21.53 -3.97 14.71
C ASN A 169 -21.45 -2.48 15.01
N ILE A 170 -20.60 -1.82 14.24
CA ILE A 170 -20.50 -0.37 14.10
C ILE A 170 -21.14 0.01 12.78
N VAL A 171 -21.85 1.12 12.74
CA VAL A 171 -22.29 1.77 11.49
C VAL A 171 -21.29 2.82 11.12
N LEU A 172 -20.48 2.54 10.09
CA LEU A 172 -19.40 3.43 9.66
C LEU A 172 -19.97 4.77 9.15
N PRO A 173 -19.53 5.91 9.70
CA PRO A 173 -19.99 7.22 9.26
C PRO A 173 -19.84 7.42 7.74
N PHE A 174 -20.75 8.18 7.14
CA PHE A 174 -20.83 8.53 5.71
C PHE A 174 -21.16 7.39 4.76
N VAL A 175 -20.72 6.17 5.05
CA VAL A 175 -20.88 4.99 4.16
C VAL A 175 -22.07 4.14 4.58
N GLY A 176 -22.41 4.13 5.88
CA GLY A 176 -23.45 3.27 6.41
C GLY A 176 -23.09 1.77 6.44
N ARG A 177 -21.86 1.41 6.07
CA ARG A 177 -21.37 0.03 6.14
C ARG A 177 -21.33 -0.44 7.57
N LYS A 178 -21.83 -1.65 7.81
CA LYS A 178 -21.75 -2.30 9.10
C LYS A 178 -20.45 -3.08 9.20
N ILE A 179 -19.66 -2.80 10.23
CA ILE A 179 -18.34 -3.43 10.48
C ILE A 179 -18.34 -4.05 11.88
N PRO A 180 -17.79 -5.27 12.07
CA PRO A 180 -17.79 -5.94 13.36
C PRO A 180 -16.78 -5.34 14.34
N ILE A 181 -17.08 -5.48 15.64
CA ILE A 181 -16.10 -5.29 16.72
C ILE A 181 -15.46 -6.64 17.01
N LEU A 182 -14.17 -6.78 16.77
CA LEU A 182 -13.37 -7.99 16.91
C LEU A 182 -12.55 -7.97 18.19
N ALA A 183 -12.29 -9.15 18.77
CA ALA A 183 -11.35 -9.30 19.86
C ALA A 183 -9.98 -9.69 19.31
N ASP A 184 -8.96 -8.87 19.50
CA ASP A 184 -7.58 -9.20 19.08
C ASP A 184 -6.55 -8.73 20.11
N GLU A 185 -5.67 -9.63 20.53
CA GLU A 185 -4.62 -9.37 21.51
C GLU A 185 -3.54 -8.38 20.97
N TYR A 186 -3.51 -8.14 19.67
CA TYR A 186 -2.63 -7.14 19.06
C TYR A 186 -2.93 -5.72 19.55
N VAL A 187 -4.16 -5.46 19.98
CA VAL A 187 -4.56 -4.11 20.44
C VAL A 187 -3.96 -3.79 21.79
N ASP A 188 -3.17 -2.72 21.84
CA ASP A 188 -2.64 -2.16 23.08
C ASP A 188 -3.76 -1.39 23.82
N MET A 189 -4.09 -1.83 25.04
CA MET A 189 -5.15 -1.23 25.86
C MET A 189 -4.81 0.19 26.35
N GLU A 190 -3.52 0.55 26.40
CA GLU A 190 -3.05 1.83 26.91
C GLU A 190 -2.78 2.84 25.78
N PHE A 191 -2.68 2.36 24.52
CA PHE A 191 -2.45 3.25 23.39
C PHE A 191 -3.74 3.85 22.86
N GLY A 192 -3.78 5.17 22.72
CA GLY A 192 -4.92 5.92 22.20
C GLY A 192 -6.19 5.68 23.03
N THR A 193 -7.17 5.03 22.43
CA THR A 193 -8.46 4.71 23.08
C THR A 193 -8.57 3.24 23.52
N GLY A 194 -7.62 2.40 23.13
CA GLY A 194 -7.76 0.93 23.24
C GLY A 194 -8.69 0.31 22.19
N CYS A 195 -9.17 1.12 21.23
CA CYS A 195 -9.93 0.67 20.06
C CYS A 195 -9.13 0.98 18.79
N LEU A 196 -8.82 -0.05 18.02
CA LEU A 196 -8.08 0.06 16.78
C LEU A 196 -9.03 -0.12 15.57
N LYS A 197 -9.12 0.89 14.70
CA LYS A 197 -9.80 0.72 13.40
C LYS A 197 -8.96 -0.18 12.51
N ILE A 198 -9.57 -1.08 11.78
CA ILE A 198 -8.92 -2.04 10.90
C ILE A 198 -9.20 -1.69 9.44
N THR A 199 -8.17 -1.22 8.75
CA THR A 199 -8.22 -0.80 7.34
C THR A 199 -7.27 -1.63 6.48
N PRO A 200 -7.60 -2.86 6.14
CA PRO A 200 -6.68 -3.82 5.51
C PRO A 200 -6.13 -3.38 4.16
N GLY A 201 -6.83 -2.51 3.45
CA GLY A 201 -6.37 -1.97 2.16
C GLY A 201 -5.27 -0.90 2.27
N HIS A 202 -4.97 -0.37 3.48
CA HIS A 202 -4.15 0.82 3.65
C HIS A 202 -3.17 0.80 4.82
N ASP A 203 -3.07 -0.31 5.56
CA ASP A 203 -2.11 -0.54 6.63
C ASP A 203 -1.66 -2.01 6.67
N PHE A 204 -0.36 -2.24 6.87
CA PHE A 204 0.21 -3.60 6.84
C PHE A 204 -0.23 -4.45 8.04
N ASN A 205 -0.32 -3.87 9.23
CA ASN A 205 -0.77 -4.61 10.41
C ASN A 205 -2.26 -4.91 10.31
N ASP A 206 -3.05 -3.94 9.85
CA ASP A 206 -4.49 -4.11 9.62
C ASP A 206 -4.76 -5.16 8.53
N TYR A 207 -3.87 -5.24 7.51
CA TYR A 207 -3.94 -6.28 6.48
C TYR A 207 -3.80 -7.68 7.07
N GLU A 208 -2.82 -7.89 7.96
CA GLU A 208 -2.64 -9.20 8.61
C GLU A 208 -3.83 -9.56 9.53
N ILE A 209 -4.39 -8.58 10.25
CA ILE A 209 -5.60 -8.78 11.04
C ILE A 209 -6.80 -9.09 10.12
N GLY A 210 -7.00 -8.31 9.07
CA GLY A 210 -8.07 -8.55 8.10
C GLY A 210 -8.00 -9.94 7.48
N LYS A 211 -6.80 -10.40 7.14
CA LYS A 211 -6.53 -11.72 6.61
C LYS A 211 -6.77 -12.83 7.65
N LYS A 212 -6.34 -12.62 8.91
CA LYS A 212 -6.56 -13.54 10.04
C LYS A 212 -8.04 -13.85 10.24
N TYR A 213 -8.90 -12.83 10.10
CA TYR A 213 -10.36 -12.96 10.25
C TYR A 213 -11.09 -13.14 8.91
N SER A 214 -10.35 -13.22 7.79
CA SER A 214 -10.91 -13.35 6.43
C SER A 214 -12.04 -12.34 6.17
N LEU A 215 -11.78 -11.06 6.47
CA LEU A 215 -12.76 -9.99 6.35
C LEU A 215 -13.13 -9.74 4.90
N HIS A 216 -14.43 -9.71 4.62
CA HIS A 216 -15.00 -9.41 3.30
C HIS A 216 -16.34 -8.70 3.42
N GLU A 217 -16.71 -7.91 2.43
CA GLU A 217 -17.98 -7.19 2.41
C GLU A 217 -19.07 -7.96 1.67
N VAL A 218 -20.25 -8.09 2.29
CA VAL A 218 -21.45 -8.65 1.67
C VAL A 218 -22.62 -7.71 1.90
N LYS A 219 -23.10 -7.05 0.84
CA LYS A 219 -24.29 -6.17 0.87
C LYS A 219 -24.22 -5.09 1.95
N GLY A 220 -23.11 -4.36 2.02
CA GLY A 220 -22.94 -3.27 2.98
C GLY A 220 -22.62 -3.71 4.42
N GLN A 221 -22.36 -4.99 4.64
CA GLN A 221 -21.91 -5.52 5.92
C GLN A 221 -20.60 -6.29 5.76
N VAL A 222 -19.62 -6.00 6.59
CA VAL A 222 -18.39 -6.78 6.68
C VAL A 222 -18.62 -7.99 7.58
N LYS A 223 -18.17 -9.14 7.10
CA LYS A 223 -18.22 -10.43 7.79
C LYS A 223 -16.83 -11.00 7.95
N SER A 224 -16.65 -11.83 8.96
CA SER A 224 -15.52 -12.73 9.10
C SER A 224 -15.87 -14.11 8.57
N SER A 225 -14.88 -14.85 8.08
CA SER A 225 -15.02 -16.23 7.59
C SER A 225 -13.84 -17.07 8.07
N ASP A 226 -14.06 -18.38 8.19
CA ASP A 226 -13.00 -19.35 8.43
C ASP A 226 -12.24 -19.72 7.14
N THR A 227 -12.71 -19.22 6.00
CA THR A 227 -12.14 -19.50 4.67
C THR A 227 -11.20 -18.39 4.25
N ALA A 228 -9.89 -18.63 4.29
CA ALA A 228 -8.87 -17.62 3.97
C ALA A 228 -8.97 -17.03 2.55
N SER A 229 -9.62 -17.74 1.61
CA SER A 229 -9.87 -17.25 0.24
C SER A 229 -10.93 -16.16 0.16
N ASP A 230 -11.72 -15.94 1.22
CA ASP A 230 -12.80 -14.95 1.23
C ASP A 230 -12.28 -13.54 1.57
N PHE A 231 -11.03 -13.42 2.04
CA PHE A 231 -10.44 -12.13 2.39
C PHE A 231 -10.35 -11.19 1.18
N GLU A 232 -11.03 -10.06 1.27
CA GLU A 232 -11.06 -9.04 0.21
C GLU A 232 -10.96 -7.63 0.84
N PRO A 233 -9.76 -7.02 0.85
CA PRO A 233 -9.55 -5.69 1.41
C PRO A 233 -10.17 -4.61 0.52
N ILE A 234 -10.79 -3.61 1.16
CA ILE A 234 -11.38 -2.46 0.45
C ILE A 234 -10.29 -1.43 0.15
N ASN A 235 -9.99 -1.26 -1.12
CA ASN A 235 -9.12 -0.18 -1.59
C ASN A 235 -9.94 1.08 -1.87
N ILE A 236 -9.51 2.23 -1.35
CA ILE A 236 -10.20 3.52 -1.50
C ILE A 236 -9.44 4.54 -2.36
N PHE A 237 -8.27 4.21 -2.85
CA PHE A 237 -7.45 5.09 -3.68
C PHE A 237 -7.12 4.47 -5.04
N ASN A 238 -7.04 5.31 -6.06
CA ASN A 238 -6.51 4.94 -7.36
C ASN A 238 -4.98 5.08 -7.41
N GLU A 239 -4.38 4.85 -8.58
CA GLU A 239 -2.93 4.92 -8.79
C GLU A 239 -2.33 6.31 -8.55
N ASP A 240 -3.12 7.37 -8.67
CA ASP A 240 -2.73 8.75 -8.40
C ASP A 240 -2.89 9.13 -6.91
N ALA A 241 -3.26 8.18 -6.04
CA ALA A 241 -3.65 8.39 -4.64
C ALA A 241 -4.82 9.37 -4.48
N TRP A 242 -5.73 9.37 -5.44
CA TRP A 242 -7.02 10.04 -5.35
C TRP A 242 -8.08 9.04 -4.91
N SER A 243 -9.08 9.51 -4.18
CA SER A 243 -10.21 8.66 -3.77
C SER A 243 -10.96 8.11 -4.99
N ASN A 244 -11.28 6.81 -4.93
CA ASN A 244 -11.92 6.07 -6.02
C ASN A 244 -13.44 5.94 -5.79
N GLU A 245 -14.10 5.09 -6.59
CA GLU A 245 -15.54 4.83 -6.55
C GLU A 245 -16.05 4.20 -5.24
N ASN A 246 -15.16 3.62 -4.41
CA ASN A 246 -15.53 3.08 -3.09
C ASN A 246 -15.71 4.19 -2.03
N VAL A 247 -15.39 5.43 -2.38
CA VAL A 247 -15.54 6.60 -1.52
C VAL A 247 -16.76 7.41 -1.98
N PRO A 248 -17.77 7.66 -1.10
CA PRO A 248 -18.98 8.36 -1.50
C PRO A 248 -18.76 9.85 -1.78
N GLU A 249 -19.66 10.46 -2.53
CA GLU A 249 -19.74 11.92 -2.65
C GLU A 249 -20.04 12.56 -1.28
N PRO A 250 -19.50 13.72 -0.96
CA PRO A 250 -18.64 14.59 -1.80
C PRO A 250 -17.12 14.29 -1.68
N PHE A 251 -16.71 13.13 -1.19
CA PHE A 251 -15.33 12.77 -0.91
C PHE A 251 -14.63 12.01 -2.05
N SER A 252 -15.36 11.62 -3.10
CA SER A 252 -14.81 10.91 -4.26
C SER A 252 -14.04 11.84 -5.19
N ASN A 253 -13.12 11.28 -6.00
CA ASN A 253 -12.28 12.02 -6.96
C ASN A 253 -11.48 13.19 -6.37
N LEU A 254 -11.05 13.08 -5.13
CA LEU A 254 -10.20 14.06 -4.46
C LEU A 254 -8.83 13.48 -4.12
N ASP A 255 -7.80 14.32 -4.16
CA ASP A 255 -6.49 13.99 -3.58
C ASP A 255 -6.64 13.58 -2.09
N ARG A 256 -5.89 12.58 -1.66
CA ARG A 256 -5.97 12.00 -0.30
C ARG A 256 -5.93 13.03 0.84
N PHE A 257 -5.16 14.12 0.69
CA PHE A 257 -5.09 15.16 1.72
C PHE A 257 -6.30 16.10 1.69
N LYS A 258 -6.91 16.28 0.50
CA LYS A 258 -8.19 16.99 0.38
C LYS A 258 -9.33 16.18 0.97
N VAL A 259 -9.33 14.84 0.74
CA VAL A 259 -10.28 13.93 1.42
C VAL A 259 -10.15 14.03 2.92
N ARG A 260 -8.91 13.99 3.47
CA ARG A 260 -8.66 14.12 4.91
C ARG A 260 -9.31 15.40 5.46
N LYS A 261 -9.07 16.54 4.81
CA LYS A 261 -9.64 17.81 5.24
C LYS A 261 -11.16 17.81 5.21
N ALA A 262 -11.77 17.37 4.11
CA ALA A 262 -13.22 17.30 3.94
C ALA A 262 -13.89 16.35 4.95
N VAL A 263 -13.28 15.21 5.23
CA VAL A 263 -13.75 14.25 6.24
C VAL A 263 -13.74 14.89 7.63
N LEU A 264 -12.64 15.54 8.01
CA LEU A 264 -12.54 16.20 9.33
C LEU A 264 -13.57 17.33 9.50
N GLU A 265 -13.77 18.16 8.46
CA GLU A 265 -14.80 19.20 8.48
C GLU A 265 -16.18 18.58 8.69
N LYS A 266 -16.50 17.50 7.97
CA LYS A 266 -17.80 16.85 8.08
C LYS A 266 -18.01 16.11 9.40
N LEU A 267 -16.96 15.50 9.96
CA LEU A 267 -17.00 14.89 11.30
C LEU A 267 -17.27 15.95 12.39
N LYS A 268 -16.68 17.16 12.27
CA LYS A 268 -16.95 18.28 13.17
C LYS A 268 -18.42 18.74 13.09
N GLU A 269 -18.94 18.90 11.88
CA GLU A 269 -20.36 19.29 11.67
C GLU A 269 -21.34 18.28 12.31
N LEU A 270 -21.02 17.01 12.28
CA LEU A 270 -21.85 15.92 12.83
C LEU A 270 -21.58 15.62 14.31
N ASN A 271 -20.69 16.38 14.98
CA ASN A 271 -20.23 16.12 16.36
C ASN A 271 -19.64 14.70 16.56
N LEU A 272 -19.06 14.14 15.50
CA LEU A 272 -18.37 12.84 15.54
C LEU A 272 -16.86 12.97 15.79
N LEU A 273 -16.27 14.15 15.67
CA LEU A 273 -14.89 14.42 16.06
C LEU A 273 -14.85 14.84 17.52
N GLU A 274 -14.28 14.00 18.39
CA GLU A 274 -14.22 14.25 19.82
C GLU A 274 -13.01 15.11 20.21
N LYS A 275 -11.84 14.81 19.67
CA LYS A 275 -10.58 15.42 20.09
C LYS A 275 -9.54 15.41 18.96
N GLU A 276 -8.68 16.40 18.96
CA GLU A 276 -7.44 16.45 18.19
C GLU A 276 -6.26 16.60 19.15
N GLU A 277 -5.23 15.80 18.98
CA GLU A 277 -4.00 15.92 19.79
C GLU A 277 -2.75 15.80 18.95
N LYS A 278 -1.66 16.43 19.41
CA LYS A 278 -0.36 16.33 18.74
C LYS A 278 0.17 14.91 18.84
N HIS A 279 0.68 14.40 17.74
CA HIS A 279 1.27 13.08 17.62
C HIS A 279 2.52 13.14 16.74
N ARG A 280 3.55 12.35 17.09
CA ARG A 280 4.82 12.28 16.37
C ARG A 280 5.18 10.85 16.01
#